data_aef52e4b5da4bd6f32e1312ea8b9978b
#
_entry.id   aef52e4b5da4bd6f32e1312ea8b9978b
#
_cell.length_a   1.000
_cell.length_b   1.000
_cell.length_c   1.000
_cell.angle_alpha   90.00
_cell.angle_beta   90.00
_cell.angle_gamma   90.00
#
_symmetry.space_group_name_H-M   'P 1'
#
loop_
_entity.id
_entity.type
_entity.pdbx_description
1 polymer ?
#
loop_
_entity_poly.entity_id
_entity_poly.type
_entity_poly.pdbx_seq_one_letter_code
_entity_poly.pdbx_strand_id
1 'polypeptide(L)'
;MQTLRIMDTTIRDGQQSLWATRMQVGDMLPILSKMDKVGYWAIESWGGATFDAPLRFLDENPWERLRAIKKHCPNTPLAMLLRGQNLVGYHHYSKEIVFRFVHAAHRNGIDVFRVFDALNDIRNIRDSAEAIKETGALFEGAICYTVSPVHTLDNYIEYAQGLKDYGADTIAIKDMAGMLTPYRTERMVKALREEIGLPVHVHCHYVGGMAPANYIKAAEAGAEIVDTASAPLAFGNSQPAVEMIVAALKESGYDTGIDLDLLFEIADYWDEVRERNHLKRGVSSLIHMQVYSHQVPGGMMSNLVSQLEQQNAGDRLDDVMKEIPKVRAEVGYPPLVTPMSQIVGTQAVLNVLSGKRWGVVPSEMKDYIAGYYGKAPGPLAPEVVTKVLGDMPALEPDVWPSELVTTTYDEVAAEAGDLAHSEEDVLMWALFPNEARTYLSKHRTSEKTEFMLEEEYLGTKEDETVDINQIKELIKVVEDTGIGEVTVEEAGVKVTVRAKGEVAYAIPAAAAATEAAPAAAAAAAAPSAAAAATAAPAAPDSARPANWIAVTSPMVGTYYSAPSPDAPDFVSIGDEVVAGQSLCIIEAMKLMNEVKAEQMSVVREVCLENAQPVEYGSLLFYLEPITS
;
A
#
# COMPACT_ATOMS: atom_id res chain seq x y z
N MET A 1 30.80 -21.47 -11.15
CA MET A 1 30.14 -20.96 -9.93
C MET A 1 28.97 -20.10 -10.40
N GLN A 2 27.79 -20.33 -9.87
CA GLN A 2 26.60 -19.53 -10.23
C GLN A 2 26.46 -18.43 -9.18
N THR A 3 26.85 -17.20 -9.54
CA THR A 3 26.73 -16.03 -8.68
C THR A 3 25.25 -15.74 -8.43
N LEU A 4 24.82 -15.62 -7.16
CA LEU A 4 23.48 -15.16 -6.82
C LEU A 4 23.41 -13.66 -7.02
N ARG A 5 22.38 -13.18 -7.74
CA ARG A 5 22.13 -11.76 -7.98
C ARG A 5 21.13 -11.21 -6.96
N ILE A 6 21.24 -9.96 -6.65
CA ILE A 6 20.40 -9.25 -5.69
C ILE A 6 19.51 -8.22 -6.42
N MET A 7 18.21 -8.21 -6.13
CA MET A 7 17.36 -7.07 -6.38
C MET A 7 17.17 -6.29 -5.07
N ASP A 8 17.43 -4.99 -5.10
CA ASP A 8 17.15 -4.11 -3.96
C ASP A 8 15.69 -3.68 -3.98
N THR A 9 15.01 -3.77 -2.83
CA THR A 9 13.61 -3.40 -2.66
C THR A 9 13.42 -2.24 -1.67
N THR A 10 14.51 -1.62 -1.22
CA THR A 10 14.53 -0.61 -0.15
C THR A 10 13.54 0.53 -0.42
N ILE A 11 13.60 1.12 -1.62
CA ILE A 11 12.83 2.31 -1.97
C ILE A 11 11.40 2.03 -2.48
N ARG A 12 11.02 0.75 -2.60
CA ARG A 12 9.63 0.36 -2.91
C ARG A 12 9.02 -0.49 -1.78
N ASP A 13 9.33 -1.81 -1.71
CA ASP A 13 8.68 -2.72 -0.76
C ASP A 13 9.14 -2.50 0.68
N GLY A 14 10.42 -2.21 0.88
CA GLY A 14 10.98 -1.93 2.21
C GLY A 14 10.27 -0.76 2.88
N GLN A 15 10.24 0.40 2.23
CA GLN A 15 9.57 1.58 2.76
C GLN A 15 8.04 1.45 2.77
N GLN A 16 7.45 0.71 1.82
CA GLN A 16 6.02 0.41 1.86
C GLN A 16 5.66 -0.43 3.08
N SER A 17 6.49 -1.40 3.42
CA SER A 17 6.23 -2.35 4.51
C SER A 17 6.49 -1.80 5.91
N LEU A 18 7.46 -0.88 6.05
CA LEU A 18 7.92 -0.38 7.36
C LEU A 18 7.62 1.09 7.60
N TRP A 19 7.58 1.91 6.57
CA TRP A 19 7.37 3.37 6.66
C TRP A 19 6.06 3.82 6.00
N ALA A 20 5.11 2.90 5.81
CA ALA A 20 3.78 3.15 5.27
C ALA A 20 3.78 3.95 3.95
N THR A 21 4.80 3.76 3.12
CA THR A 21 5.01 4.47 1.84
C THR A 21 5.14 6.01 2.03
N ARG A 22 5.81 6.45 3.10
CA ARG A 22 5.98 7.87 3.44
C ARG A 22 7.36 8.43 3.09
N MET A 23 8.24 7.65 2.44
CA MET A 23 9.55 8.13 2.00
C MET A 23 9.36 9.11 0.84
N GLN A 24 9.83 10.33 1.00
CA GLN A 24 9.80 11.37 -0.04
C GLN A 24 10.89 11.13 -1.09
N VAL A 25 10.68 11.63 -2.31
CA VAL A 25 11.69 11.54 -3.37
C VAL A 25 13.00 12.24 -2.96
N GLY A 26 12.90 13.36 -2.25
CA GLY A 26 14.04 14.08 -1.70
C GLY A 26 14.91 13.26 -0.73
N ASP A 27 14.33 12.28 -0.03
CA ASP A 27 15.09 11.33 0.79
C ASP A 27 15.84 10.27 -0.05
N MET A 28 15.41 10.02 -1.27
CA MET A 28 15.99 8.99 -2.14
C MET A 28 17.16 9.52 -2.96
N LEU A 29 16.99 10.69 -3.60
CA LEU A 29 17.92 11.18 -4.63
C LEU A 29 19.39 11.23 -4.17
N PRO A 30 19.74 11.67 -2.94
CA PRO A 30 21.15 11.79 -2.55
C PRO A 30 21.92 10.47 -2.53
N ILE A 31 21.24 9.33 -2.29
CA ILE A 31 21.91 8.03 -2.16
C ILE A 31 21.87 7.20 -3.44
N LEU A 32 20.95 7.50 -4.36
CA LEU A 32 20.70 6.67 -5.54
C LEU A 32 21.95 6.46 -6.41
N SER A 33 22.79 7.47 -6.56
CA SER A 33 24.03 7.33 -7.35
C SER A 33 25.08 6.42 -6.69
N LYS A 34 24.98 6.16 -5.36
CA LYS A 34 25.75 5.11 -4.71
C LYS A 34 25.09 3.75 -4.92
N MET A 35 23.76 3.66 -4.78
CA MET A 35 23.00 2.42 -5.04
C MET A 35 23.19 1.94 -6.47
N ASP A 36 23.27 2.85 -7.44
CA ASP A 36 23.54 2.53 -8.86
C ASP A 36 24.92 1.88 -9.11
N LYS A 37 25.86 1.98 -8.15
CA LYS A 37 27.21 1.40 -8.24
C LYS A 37 27.36 0.07 -7.52
N VAL A 38 26.35 -0.37 -6.76
CA VAL A 38 26.42 -1.62 -5.96
C VAL A 38 26.53 -2.86 -6.84
N GLY A 39 25.98 -2.82 -8.05
CA GLY A 39 25.89 -3.97 -8.93
C GLY A 39 24.66 -4.82 -8.68
N TYR A 40 23.58 -4.23 -8.20
CA TYR A 40 22.27 -4.89 -8.11
C TYR A 40 21.80 -5.37 -9.50
N TRP A 41 21.09 -6.48 -9.54
CA TRP A 41 20.41 -6.95 -10.75
C TRP A 41 19.34 -5.96 -11.21
N ALA A 42 18.59 -5.41 -10.26
CA ALA A 42 17.65 -4.33 -10.44
C ALA A 42 17.39 -3.63 -9.10
N ILE A 43 16.82 -2.42 -9.15
CA ILE A 43 16.25 -1.72 -8.00
C ILE A 43 14.73 -1.67 -8.19
N GLU A 44 13.99 -2.32 -7.29
CA GLU A 44 12.52 -2.19 -7.26
C GLU A 44 12.17 -0.80 -6.71
N SER A 45 11.71 0.08 -7.58
CA SER A 45 11.59 1.51 -7.32
C SER A 45 10.15 2.02 -7.32
N TRP A 46 9.22 1.30 -7.98
CA TRP A 46 7.91 1.81 -8.31
C TRP A 46 6.82 0.71 -8.32
N GLY A 47 5.53 1.14 -8.44
CA GLY A 47 4.40 0.22 -8.42
C GLY A 47 3.83 -0.02 -7.03
N GLY A 48 2.79 -0.85 -6.93
CA GLY A 48 2.08 -1.03 -5.68
C GLY A 48 1.56 0.29 -5.11
N ALA A 49 1.77 0.55 -3.80
CA ALA A 49 1.35 1.77 -3.14
C ALA A 49 2.29 2.97 -3.39
N THR A 50 3.42 2.79 -4.09
CA THR A 50 4.30 3.92 -4.43
C THR A 50 3.79 4.75 -5.61
N PHE A 51 2.60 4.44 -6.12
CA PHE A 51 1.89 5.27 -7.09
C PHE A 51 0.85 6.17 -6.40
N ASP A 52 -0.05 5.59 -5.58
CA ASP A 52 -1.13 6.34 -4.94
C ASP A 52 -0.71 7.12 -3.69
N ALA A 53 0.24 6.58 -2.90
CA ALA A 53 0.69 7.24 -1.68
C ALA A 53 1.40 8.60 -1.91
N PRO A 54 2.21 8.80 -2.96
CA PRO A 54 2.71 10.11 -3.32
C PRO A 54 1.60 11.15 -3.53
N LEU A 55 0.57 10.82 -4.28
CA LEU A 55 -0.59 11.70 -4.52
C LEU A 55 -1.37 11.99 -3.24
N ARG A 56 -1.63 10.96 -2.43
CA ARG A 56 -2.47 11.06 -1.21
C ARG A 56 -1.79 11.80 -0.06
N PHE A 57 -0.48 11.64 0.10
CA PHE A 57 0.19 11.96 1.36
C PHE A 57 1.46 12.79 1.24
N LEU A 58 2.10 12.78 0.06
CA LEU A 58 3.41 13.41 -0.10
C LEU A 58 3.36 14.64 -1.01
N ASP A 59 2.22 14.87 -1.66
CA ASP A 59 2.08 15.93 -2.66
C ASP A 59 3.09 15.82 -3.81
N GLU A 60 3.42 14.59 -4.20
CA GLU A 60 4.39 14.26 -5.24
C GLU A 60 3.71 13.60 -6.45
N ASN A 61 4.16 13.96 -7.67
CA ASN A 61 3.77 13.29 -8.91
C ASN A 61 4.50 11.94 -9.03
N PRO A 62 3.77 10.79 -9.12
CA PRO A 62 4.42 9.48 -9.20
C PRO A 62 5.26 9.28 -10.46
N TRP A 63 4.93 9.94 -11.57
CA TRP A 63 5.68 9.86 -12.82
C TRP A 63 6.99 10.67 -12.76
N GLU A 64 6.94 11.88 -12.19
CA GLU A 64 8.13 12.70 -11.96
C GLU A 64 9.09 12.01 -10.98
N ARG A 65 8.55 11.43 -9.92
CA ARG A 65 9.32 10.60 -8.99
C ARG A 65 10.06 9.47 -9.72
N LEU A 66 9.40 8.74 -10.62
CA LEU A 66 10.03 7.68 -11.41
C LEU A 66 11.16 8.23 -12.30
N ARG A 67 10.92 9.32 -13.04
CA ARG A 67 11.93 9.98 -13.87
C ARG A 67 13.14 10.45 -13.08
N ALA A 68 12.90 11.02 -11.90
CA ALA A 68 13.98 11.46 -11.01
C ALA A 68 14.84 10.28 -10.51
N ILE A 69 14.21 9.16 -10.13
CA ILE A 69 14.94 7.93 -9.76
C ILE A 69 15.77 7.43 -10.95
N LYS A 70 15.18 7.32 -12.14
CA LYS A 70 15.88 6.83 -13.34
C LYS A 70 17.07 7.70 -13.71
N LYS A 71 16.94 9.02 -13.59
CA LYS A 71 18.04 9.98 -13.83
C LYS A 71 19.25 9.70 -12.91
N HIS A 72 19.02 9.30 -11.66
CA HIS A 72 20.08 9.04 -10.68
C HIS A 72 20.56 7.58 -10.64
N CYS A 73 19.83 6.66 -11.30
CA CYS A 73 20.21 5.25 -11.47
C CYS A 73 20.25 4.89 -12.96
N PRO A 74 21.17 5.47 -13.76
CA PRO A 74 21.23 5.22 -15.20
C PRO A 74 21.74 3.83 -15.57
N ASN A 75 22.53 3.18 -14.71
CA ASN A 75 23.20 1.91 -15.02
C ASN A 75 22.44 0.69 -14.50
N THR A 76 21.74 0.83 -13.36
CA THR A 76 20.99 -0.26 -12.76
C THR A 76 19.55 -0.29 -13.30
N PRO A 77 19.06 -1.43 -13.78
CA PRO A 77 17.67 -1.55 -14.21
C PRO A 77 16.69 -1.18 -13.09
N LEU A 78 15.64 -0.43 -13.43
CA LEU A 78 14.56 -0.16 -12.50
C LEU A 78 13.42 -1.17 -12.67
N ALA A 79 12.99 -1.75 -11.56
CA ALA A 79 11.88 -2.68 -11.51
C ALA A 79 10.63 -2.04 -10.90
N MET A 80 9.45 -2.49 -11.36
CA MET A 80 8.17 -2.16 -10.74
C MET A 80 7.36 -3.39 -10.40
N LEU A 81 6.49 -3.25 -9.39
CA LEU A 81 5.47 -4.24 -9.08
C LEU A 81 4.14 -3.90 -9.77
N LEU A 82 3.62 -4.80 -10.59
CA LEU A 82 2.39 -4.66 -11.35
C LEU A 82 1.39 -5.78 -11.00
N ARG A 83 0.13 -5.41 -10.74
CA ARG A 83 -0.93 -6.37 -10.38
C ARG A 83 -1.73 -6.79 -11.61
N GLY A 84 -1.08 -7.38 -12.62
CA GLY A 84 -1.76 -7.83 -13.84
C GLY A 84 -2.77 -6.82 -14.37
N GLN A 85 -4.03 -7.26 -14.54
CA GLN A 85 -5.12 -6.41 -15.03
C GLN A 85 -5.49 -5.25 -14.10
N ASN A 86 -5.11 -5.31 -12.81
CA ASN A 86 -5.37 -4.25 -11.84
C ASN A 86 -4.28 -3.16 -11.84
N LEU A 87 -3.23 -3.28 -12.64
CA LEU A 87 -2.10 -2.33 -12.70
C LEU A 87 -1.53 -2.03 -11.31
N VAL A 88 -1.71 -0.81 -10.82
CA VAL A 88 -1.36 -0.40 -9.45
C VAL A 88 -2.60 -0.13 -8.59
N GLY A 89 -3.80 -0.33 -9.15
CA GLY A 89 -5.10 -0.16 -8.50
C GLY A 89 -5.64 -1.44 -7.84
N TYR A 90 -6.95 -1.45 -7.59
CA TYR A 90 -7.63 -2.47 -6.80
C TYR A 90 -8.74 -3.21 -7.54
N HIS A 91 -9.04 -2.84 -8.78
CA HIS A 91 -10.02 -3.45 -9.70
C HIS A 91 -9.41 -3.60 -11.10
N HIS A 92 -10.09 -4.30 -11.99
CA HIS A 92 -9.65 -4.48 -13.38
C HIS A 92 -9.79 -3.18 -14.18
N TYR A 93 -8.82 -2.92 -15.03
CA TYR A 93 -8.84 -1.85 -16.03
C TYR A 93 -9.02 -2.44 -17.43
N SER A 94 -9.50 -1.63 -18.37
CA SER A 94 -9.63 -2.05 -19.77
C SER A 94 -8.26 -2.34 -20.41
N LYS A 95 -8.25 -3.17 -21.44
CA LYS A 95 -7.03 -3.49 -22.19
C LYS A 95 -6.31 -2.21 -22.64
N GLU A 96 -7.04 -1.21 -23.12
CA GLU A 96 -6.45 0.05 -23.59
C GLU A 96 -5.69 0.77 -22.47
N ILE A 97 -6.28 0.90 -21.29
CA ILE A 97 -5.63 1.55 -20.13
C ILE A 97 -4.41 0.74 -19.67
N VAL A 98 -4.50 -0.61 -19.66
CA VAL A 98 -3.36 -1.47 -19.33
C VAL A 98 -2.18 -1.23 -20.28
N PHE A 99 -2.43 -1.22 -21.58
CA PHE A 99 -1.39 -0.99 -22.59
C PHE A 99 -0.77 0.39 -22.44
N ARG A 100 -1.56 1.44 -22.36
CA ARG A 100 -1.07 2.82 -22.19
C ARG A 100 -0.24 2.97 -20.93
N PHE A 101 -0.69 2.41 -19.82
CA PHE A 101 0.04 2.47 -18.55
C PHE A 101 1.40 1.77 -18.63
N VAL A 102 1.47 0.57 -19.17
CA VAL A 102 2.73 -0.20 -19.31
C VAL A 102 3.70 0.54 -20.22
N HIS A 103 3.22 1.03 -21.37
CA HIS A 103 4.06 1.81 -22.29
C HIS A 103 4.54 3.12 -21.65
N ALA A 104 3.69 3.84 -20.90
CA ALA A 104 4.08 5.04 -20.17
C ALA A 104 5.12 4.72 -19.08
N ALA A 105 4.92 3.66 -18.30
CA ALA A 105 5.88 3.25 -17.27
C ALA A 105 7.26 2.92 -17.85
N HIS A 106 7.31 2.20 -18.98
CA HIS A 106 8.56 1.90 -19.65
C HIS A 106 9.23 3.18 -20.20
N ARG A 107 8.49 4.07 -20.86
CA ARG A 107 9.04 5.35 -21.36
C ARG A 107 9.60 6.23 -20.24
N ASN A 108 9.05 6.13 -19.04
CA ASN A 108 9.50 6.85 -17.85
C ASN A 108 10.64 6.16 -17.08
N GLY A 109 11.09 4.98 -17.52
CA GLY A 109 12.33 4.37 -17.05
C GLY A 109 12.19 3.01 -16.38
N ILE A 110 11.04 2.34 -16.43
CA ILE A 110 10.90 0.96 -15.96
C ILE A 110 11.50 0.00 -16.99
N ASP A 111 12.45 -0.80 -16.53
CA ASP A 111 13.15 -1.82 -17.34
C ASP A 111 12.64 -3.25 -17.04
N VAL A 112 12.11 -3.49 -15.83
CA VAL A 112 11.64 -4.80 -15.37
C VAL A 112 10.23 -4.67 -14.80
N PHE A 113 9.29 -5.44 -15.33
CA PHE A 113 7.92 -5.52 -14.82
C PHE A 113 7.74 -6.84 -14.06
N ARG A 114 7.65 -6.79 -12.74
CA ARG A 114 7.22 -7.92 -11.91
C ARG A 114 5.70 -7.94 -11.87
N VAL A 115 5.10 -8.88 -12.57
CA VAL A 115 3.65 -8.98 -12.73
C VAL A 115 3.11 -10.15 -11.95
N PHE A 116 2.08 -9.90 -11.13
CA PHE A 116 1.36 -10.94 -10.42
C PHE A 116 -0.14 -10.76 -10.53
N ASP A 117 -0.88 -11.86 -10.38
CA ASP A 117 -2.29 -11.83 -10.09
C ASP A 117 -2.56 -12.39 -8.68
N ALA A 118 -3.47 -11.74 -7.94
CA ALA A 118 -3.74 -12.10 -6.53
C ALA A 118 -4.32 -13.51 -6.36
N LEU A 119 -4.97 -14.06 -7.39
CA LEU A 119 -5.57 -15.39 -7.39
C LEU A 119 -4.68 -16.45 -8.06
N ASN A 120 -3.56 -16.03 -8.68
CA ASN A 120 -2.81 -16.81 -9.65
C ASN A 120 -3.69 -17.25 -10.83
N ASP A 121 -4.63 -16.39 -11.25
CA ASP A 121 -5.39 -16.60 -12.49
C ASP A 121 -4.62 -16.07 -13.69
N ILE A 122 -4.13 -16.98 -14.51
CA ILE A 122 -3.26 -16.63 -15.65
C ILE A 122 -3.95 -15.69 -16.65
N ARG A 123 -5.28 -15.68 -16.72
CA ARG A 123 -6.07 -14.81 -17.60
C ARG A 123 -5.85 -13.33 -17.28
N ASN A 124 -5.67 -12.99 -16.00
CA ASN A 124 -5.46 -11.63 -15.51
C ASN A 124 -4.05 -11.08 -15.82
N ILE A 125 -3.15 -11.91 -16.37
CA ILE A 125 -1.79 -11.53 -16.75
C ILE A 125 -1.70 -11.18 -18.25
N ARG A 126 -2.60 -11.70 -19.10
CA ARG A 126 -2.51 -11.65 -20.57
C ARG A 126 -2.21 -10.25 -21.10
N ASP A 127 -3.05 -9.28 -20.78
CA ASP A 127 -2.97 -7.95 -21.39
C ASP A 127 -1.70 -7.19 -20.94
N SER A 128 -1.31 -7.32 -19.68
CA SER A 128 -0.07 -6.74 -19.18
C SER A 128 1.18 -7.41 -19.77
N ALA A 129 1.17 -8.75 -19.93
CA ALA A 129 2.26 -9.47 -20.56
C ALA A 129 2.45 -9.06 -22.03
N GLU A 130 1.34 -8.98 -22.79
CA GLU A 130 1.34 -8.54 -24.19
C GLU A 130 1.92 -7.12 -24.32
N ALA A 131 1.44 -6.19 -23.48
CA ALA A 131 1.93 -4.80 -23.47
C ALA A 131 3.42 -4.70 -23.12
N ILE A 132 3.90 -5.45 -22.11
CA ILE A 132 5.32 -5.46 -21.73
C ILE A 132 6.19 -5.96 -22.89
N LYS A 133 5.78 -7.03 -23.56
CA LYS A 133 6.50 -7.57 -24.72
C LYS A 133 6.63 -6.56 -25.87
N GLU A 134 5.61 -5.74 -26.10
CA GLU A 134 5.67 -4.69 -27.12
C GLU A 134 6.73 -3.61 -26.76
N THR A 135 6.96 -3.33 -25.48
CA THR A 135 7.98 -2.37 -25.05
C THR A 135 9.41 -2.90 -25.16
N GLY A 136 9.59 -4.21 -25.13
CA GLY A 136 10.90 -4.87 -25.06
C GLY A 136 11.51 -4.89 -23.65
N ALA A 137 10.77 -4.46 -22.61
CA ALA A 137 11.16 -4.57 -21.22
C ALA A 137 11.12 -6.03 -20.75
N LEU A 138 11.82 -6.33 -19.64
CA LEU A 138 11.87 -7.65 -19.06
C LEU A 138 10.54 -7.95 -18.33
N PHE A 139 9.92 -9.08 -18.66
CA PHE A 139 8.74 -9.59 -17.99
C PHE A 139 9.12 -10.63 -16.94
N GLU A 140 8.96 -10.29 -15.66
CA GLU A 140 9.07 -11.21 -14.54
C GLU A 140 7.67 -11.65 -14.08
N GLY A 141 7.30 -12.90 -14.38
CA GLY A 141 6.04 -13.48 -13.94
C GLY A 141 6.12 -13.96 -12.49
N ALA A 142 5.23 -13.49 -11.61
CA ALA A 142 5.31 -13.80 -10.19
C ALA A 142 4.17 -14.71 -9.71
N ILE A 143 4.53 -15.76 -9.01
CA ILE A 143 3.63 -16.69 -8.32
C ILE A 143 3.33 -16.13 -6.93
N CYS A 144 2.08 -15.83 -6.62
CA CYS A 144 1.65 -15.51 -5.26
C CYS A 144 1.67 -16.78 -4.40
N TYR A 145 2.75 -16.92 -3.62
CA TYR A 145 2.92 -18.09 -2.77
C TYR A 145 2.04 -18.02 -1.52
N THR A 146 1.35 -19.10 -1.25
CA THR A 146 0.57 -19.29 -0.02
C THR A 146 0.47 -20.79 0.31
N VAL A 147 -0.10 -21.11 1.47
CA VAL A 147 -0.29 -22.49 1.91
C VAL A 147 -1.79 -22.75 2.11
N SER A 148 -2.32 -23.76 1.42
CA SER A 148 -3.70 -24.22 1.59
C SER A 148 -3.86 -25.61 0.98
N PRO A 149 -5.00 -26.30 1.17
CA PRO A 149 -5.25 -27.58 0.53
C PRO A 149 -5.23 -27.54 -1.00
N VAL A 150 -5.48 -26.38 -1.62
CA VAL A 150 -5.58 -26.21 -3.08
C VAL A 150 -4.30 -25.65 -3.71
N HIS A 151 -3.38 -25.11 -2.94
CA HIS A 151 -2.12 -24.58 -3.44
C HIS A 151 -1.02 -25.67 -3.36
N THR A 152 -1.02 -26.53 -4.36
CA THR A 152 -0.03 -27.60 -4.51
C THR A 152 1.16 -27.18 -5.36
N LEU A 153 2.24 -27.94 -5.33
CA LEU A 153 3.39 -27.66 -6.20
C LEU A 153 2.98 -27.76 -7.68
N ASP A 154 2.17 -28.75 -8.04
CA ASP A 154 1.72 -28.96 -9.41
C ASP A 154 0.93 -27.76 -9.94
N ASN A 155 0.03 -27.19 -9.10
CA ASN A 155 -0.72 -25.97 -9.49
C ASN A 155 0.20 -24.75 -9.69
N TYR A 156 1.28 -24.64 -8.90
CA TYR A 156 2.26 -23.58 -9.10
C TYR A 156 3.09 -23.77 -10.38
N ILE A 157 3.42 -25.02 -10.72
CA ILE A 157 4.11 -25.34 -11.98
C ILE A 157 3.20 -25.06 -13.18
N GLU A 158 1.93 -25.45 -13.11
CA GLU A 158 0.94 -25.15 -14.15
C GLU A 158 0.81 -23.62 -14.38
N TYR A 159 0.70 -22.85 -13.30
CA TYR A 159 0.64 -21.39 -13.40
C TYR A 159 1.94 -20.80 -13.97
N ALA A 160 3.10 -21.29 -13.53
CA ALA A 160 4.41 -20.88 -14.05
C ALA A 160 4.57 -21.21 -15.54
N GLN A 161 4.02 -22.33 -16.01
CA GLN A 161 4.00 -22.66 -17.42
C GLN A 161 3.16 -21.64 -18.21
N GLY A 162 2.00 -21.25 -17.68
CA GLY A 162 1.18 -20.19 -18.30
C GLY A 162 1.91 -18.85 -18.37
N LEU A 163 2.66 -18.47 -17.33
CA LEU A 163 3.51 -17.27 -17.36
C LEU A 163 4.59 -17.36 -18.45
N LYS A 164 5.25 -18.52 -18.57
CA LYS A 164 6.22 -18.78 -19.64
C LYS A 164 5.58 -18.70 -21.02
N ASP A 165 4.38 -19.24 -21.20
CA ASP A 165 3.66 -19.22 -22.47
C ASP A 165 3.28 -17.78 -22.87
N TYR A 166 3.03 -16.90 -21.90
CA TYR A 166 2.87 -15.45 -22.12
C TYR A 166 4.21 -14.73 -22.30
N GLY A 167 5.35 -15.45 -22.24
CA GLY A 167 6.67 -14.95 -22.55
C GLY A 167 7.39 -14.32 -21.38
N ALA A 168 7.16 -14.82 -20.16
CA ALA A 168 7.97 -14.41 -19.01
C ALA A 168 9.45 -14.77 -19.24
N ASP A 169 10.34 -13.85 -18.87
CA ASP A 169 11.79 -13.99 -18.93
C ASP A 169 12.34 -14.63 -17.64
N THR A 170 11.65 -14.39 -16.51
CA THR A 170 11.97 -14.94 -15.18
C THR A 170 10.69 -15.32 -14.44
N ILE A 171 10.78 -16.27 -13.52
CA ILE A 171 9.70 -16.66 -12.62
C ILE A 171 10.05 -16.26 -11.19
N ALA A 172 9.23 -15.40 -10.59
CA ALA A 172 9.38 -15.01 -9.20
C ALA A 172 8.46 -15.82 -8.28
N ILE A 173 9.00 -16.35 -7.18
CA ILE A 173 8.23 -16.90 -6.06
C ILE A 173 7.99 -15.75 -5.08
N LYS A 174 6.75 -15.25 -4.96
CA LYS A 174 6.42 -14.10 -4.14
C LYS A 174 5.72 -14.51 -2.85
N ASP A 175 6.49 -14.58 -1.76
CA ASP A 175 6.01 -14.93 -0.41
C ASP A 175 5.87 -13.68 0.46
N MET A 176 4.75 -13.01 0.34
CA MET A 176 4.43 -11.79 1.12
C MET A 176 4.16 -12.06 2.60
N ALA A 177 3.78 -13.27 2.96
CA ALA A 177 3.47 -13.64 4.34
C ALA A 177 4.66 -14.27 5.08
N GLY A 178 5.78 -14.54 4.39
CA GLY A 178 6.95 -15.19 4.97
C GLY A 178 6.68 -16.64 5.41
N MET A 179 5.87 -17.38 4.65
CA MET A 179 5.44 -18.75 4.94
C MET A 179 6.32 -19.81 4.33
N LEU A 180 7.25 -19.43 3.44
CA LEU A 180 8.25 -20.36 2.91
C LEU A 180 9.10 -20.90 4.05
N THR A 181 9.44 -22.19 3.92
CA THR A 181 10.45 -22.83 4.76
C THR A 181 11.61 -23.26 3.89
N PRO A 182 12.83 -23.44 4.44
CA PRO A 182 14.01 -23.76 3.63
C PRO A 182 13.83 -24.95 2.69
N TYR A 183 13.21 -26.03 3.16
CA TYR A 183 12.99 -27.21 2.33
C TYR A 183 11.83 -27.09 1.33
N ARG A 184 10.84 -26.23 1.60
CA ARG A 184 9.81 -25.90 0.60
C ARG A 184 10.38 -25.02 -0.50
N THR A 185 11.22 -24.04 -0.13
CA THR A 185 11.95 -23.20 -1.08
C THR A 185 12.82 -24.06 -2.00
N GLU A 186 13.64 -24.95 -1.43
CA GLU A 186 14.48 -25.87 -2.20
C GLU A 186 13.67 -26.68 -3.22
N ARG A 187 12.58 -27.31 -2.78
CA ARG A 187 11.73 -28.12 -3.66
C ARG A 187 11.09 -27.30 -4.78
N MET A 188 10.57 -26.11 -4.44
CA MET A 188 9.87 -25.26 -5.40
C MET A 188 10.85 -24.70 -6.44
N VAL A 189 12.02 -24.23 -6.01
CA VAL A 189 13.05 -23.73 -6.93
C VAL A 189 13.53 -24.83 -7.87
N LYS A 190 13.82 -26.06 -7.36
CA LYS A 190 14.23 -27.19 -8.20
C LYS A 190 13.17 -27.54 -9.23
N ALA A 191 11.90 -27.66 -8.82
CA ALA A 191 10.81 -27.99 -9.73
C ALA A 191 10.64 -26.92 -10.82
N LEU A 192 10.65 -25.63 -10.47
CA LEU A 192 10.58 -24.55 -11.46
C LEU A 192 11.77 -24.57 -12.43
N ARG A 193 12.98 -24.83 -11.94
CA ARG A 193 14.17 -24.93 -12.77
C ARG A 193 14.11 -26.12 -13.73
N GLU A 194 13.65 -27.25 -13.26
CA GLU A 194 13.61 -28.51 -14.01
C GLU A 194 12.47 -28.54 -15.04
N GLU A 195 11.28 -28.07 -14.65
CA GLU A 195 10.08 -28.19 -15.47
C GLU A 195 9.83 -26.95 -16.34
N ILE A 196 10.07 -25.74 -15.81
CA ILE A 196 9.86 -24.49 -16.55
C ILE A 196 11.12 -24.06 -17.31
N GLY A 197 12.31 -24.21 -16.68
CA GLY A 197 13.59 -23.92 -17.32
C GLY A 197 13.93 -22.43 -17.45
N LEU A 198 13.18 -21.53 -16.82
CA LEU A 198 13.48 -20.11 -16.73
C LEU A 198 14.29 -19.80 -15.46
N PRO A 199 15.02 -18.66 -15.41
CA PRO A 199 15.62 -18.16 -14.18
C PRO A 199 14.58 -18.04 -13.07
N VAL A 200 14.94 -18.42 -11.84
CA VAL A 200 14.05 -18.33 -10.68
C VAL A 200 14.51 -17.24 -9.75
N HIS A 201 13.57 -16.36 -9.38
CA HIS A 201 13.73 -15.27 -8.43
C HIS A 201 12.95 -15.59 -7.15
N VAL A 202 13.55 -15.39 -5.96
CA VAL A 202 12.86 -15.63 -4.69
C VAL A 202 12.70 -14.34 -3.90
N HIS A 203 11.43 -13.96 -3.71
CA HIS A 203 11.00 -12.85 -2.84
C HIS A 203 10.34 -13.45 -1.59
N CYS A 204 10.86 -13.14 -0.43
CA CYS A 204 10.32 -13.63 0.84
C CYS A 204 10.39 -12.57 1.92
N HIS A 205 9.24 -12.25 2.51
CA HIS A 205 9.16 -11.37 3.68
C HIS A 205 9.72 -12.05 4.93
N TYR A 206 10.27 -11.27 5.84
CA TYR A 206 10.97 -11.77 7.03
C TYR A 206 10.02 -12.14 8.19
N VAL A 207 8.70 -12.00 8.03
CA VAL A 207 7.69 -12.15 9.10
C VAL A 207 7.89 -13.40 9.95
N GLY A 208 8.14 -14.54 9.32
CA GLY A 208 8.41 -15.83 10.00
C GLY A 208 9.87 -16.03 10.42
N GLY A 209 10.78 -15.09 10.17
CA GLY A 209 12.19 -15.17 10.51
C GLY A 209 13.02 -16.14 9.68
N MET A 210 12.45 -16.86 8.72
CA MET A 210 13.14 -17.92 7.95
C MET A 210 13.71 -17.44 6.62
N ALA A 211 13.41 -16.22 6.17
CA ALA A 211 13.78 -15.74 4.85
C ALA A 211 15.28 -15.85 4.51
N PRO A 212 16.25 -15.58 5.41
CA PRO A 212 17.66 -15.78 5.11
C PRO A 212 18.02 -17.25 4.85
N ALA A 213 17.46 -18.18 5.63
CA ALA A 213 17.67 -19.61 5.41
C ALA A 213 16.99 -20.09 4.11
N ASN A 214 15.84 -19.50 3.76
CA ASN A 214 15.17 -19.74 2.48
C ASN A 214 16.07 -19.31 1.31
N TYR A 215 16.72 -18.16 1.40
CA TYR A 215 17.60 -17.65 0.34
C TYR A 215 18.87 -18.49 0.15
N ILE A 216 19.47 -18.97 1.25
CA ILE A 216 20.58 -19.93 1.17
C ILE A 216 20.12 -21.21 0.45
N LYS A 217 18.97 -21.76 0.83
CA LYS A 217 18.42 -22.95 0.19
C LYS A 217 17.97 -22.69 -1.26
N ALA A 218 17.50 -21.49 -1.57
CA ALA A 218 17.19 -21.08 -2.93
C ALA A 218 18.45 -21.08 -3.82
N ALA A 219 19.55 -20.50 -3.34
CA ALA A 219 20.84 -20.48 -4.05
C ALA A 219 21.36 -21.89 -4.29
N GLU A 220 21.35 -22.76 -3.26
CA GLU A 220 21.74 -24.18 -3.38
C GLU A 220 20.87 -24.96 -4.38
N ALA A 221 19.59 -24.58 -4.49
CA ALA A 221 18.64 -25.18 -5.44
C ALA A 221 18.74 -24.62 -6.87
N GLY A 222 19.54 -23.57 -7.08
CA GLY A 222 19.78 -22.97 -8.38
C GLY A 222 18.93 -21.74 -8.68
N ALA A 223 18.34 -21.08 -7.67
CA ALA A 223 17.78 -19.75 -7.85
C ALA A 223 18.87 -18.76 -8.29
N GLU A 224 18.50 -17.80 -9.11
CA GLU A 224 19.44 -16.86 -9.69
C GLU A 224 19.37 -15.47 -9.06
N ILE A 225 18.23 -15.13 -8.46
CA ILE A 225 17.97 -13.79 -7.91
C ILE A 225 17.23 -13.93 -6.59
N VAL A 226 17.53 -13.02 -5.63
CA VAL A 226 16.77 -12.86 -4.39
C VAL A 226 16.54 -11.38 -4.08
N ASP A 227 15.43 -11.08 -3.39
CA ASP A 227 15.07 -9.73 -2.95
C ASP A 227 15.60 -9.42 -1.56
N THR A 228 16.18 -8.24 -1.41
CA THR A 228 16.67 -7.74 -0.13
C THR A 228 16.36 -6.25 0.04
N ALA A 229 16.44 -5.77 1.26
CA ALA A 229 16.39 -4.34 1.55
C ALA A 229 17.59 -3.91 2.39
N SER A 230 17.98 -2.64 2.36
CA SER A 230 19.01 -2.11 3.25
C SER A 230 18.59 -2.25 4.72
N ALA A 231 19.53 -2.53 5.62
CA ALA A 231 19.28 -2.92 7.01
C ALA A 231 18.27 -2.05 7.77
N PRO A 232 18.25 -0.70 7.67
CA PRO A 232 17.24 0.12 8.33
C PRO A 232 15.79 -0.11 7.85
N LEU A 233 15.63 -0.60 6.62
CA LEU A 233 14.35 -0.92 5.97
C LEU A 233 14.13 -2.42 5.76
N ALA A 234 14.94 -3.25 6.40
CA ALA A 234 14.84 -4.71 6.35
C ALA A 234 14.15 -5.29 7.58
N PHE A 235 13.92 -6.59 7.57
CA PHE A 235 13.32 -7.39 8.64
C PHE A 235 11.84 -7.13 8.90
N GLY A 236 11.28 -7.79 9.89
CA GLY A 236 9.86 -7.68 10.24
C GLY A 236 8.96 -7.95 9.03
N ASN A 237 8.20 -6.94 8.62
CA ASN A 237 7.30 -7.04 7.46
C ASN A 237 7.99 -6.79 6.11
N SER A 238 9.30 -6.53 6.09
CA SER A 238 10.10 -6.33 4.88
C SER A 238 10.91 -7.59 4.54
N GLN A 239 11.89 -7.45 3.65
CA GLN A 239 12.79 -8.53 3.22
C GLN A 239 14.00 -8.66 4.18
N PRO A 240 14.85 -9.70 4.02
CA PRO A 240 16.15 -9.76 4.68
C PRO A 240 17.05 -8.58 4.33
N ALA A 241 17.93 -8.21 5.25
CA ALA A 241 18.94 -7.20 4.99
C ALA A 241 19.92 -7.66 3.91
N VAL A 242 20.22 -6.79 2.94
CA VAL A 242 21.19 -7.07 1.87
C VAL A 242 22.56 -7.37 2.46
N GLU A 243 22.99 -6.61 3.46
CA GLU A 243 24.26 -6.76 4.15
C GLU A 243 24.40 -8.16 4.77
N MET A 244 23.30 -8.68 5.37
CA MET A 244 23.25 -10.01 5.95
C MET A 244 23.40 -11.10 4.88
N ILE A 245 22.67 -10.98 3.76
CA ILE A 245 22.69 -12.01 2.70
C ILE A 245 24.04 -12.03 2.00
N VAL A 246 24.60 -10.86 1.68
CA VAL A 246 25.93 -10.75 1.09
C VAL A 246 26.99 -11.36 2.01
N ALA A 247 26.97 -11.01 3.31
CA ALA A 247 27.90 -11.57 4.30
C ALA A 247 27.73 -13.10 4.46
N ALA A 248 26.49 -13.60 4.49
CA ALA A 248 26.22 -15.04 4.63
C ALA A 248 26.68 -15.88 3.43
N LEU A 249 26.70 -15.30 2.23
CA LEU A 249 27.10 -15.98 1.00
C LEU A 249 28.58 -15.77 0.65
N LYS A 250 29.27 -14.85 1.33
CA LYS A 250 30.71 -14.66 1.17
C LYS A 250 31.43 -15.98 1.44
N GLU A 251 32.44 -16.31 0.68
CA GLU A 251 33.18 -17.57 0.76
C GLU A 251 32.38 -18.82 0.35
N SER A 252 31.11 -18.67 -0.06
CA SER A 252 30.32 -19.75 -0.62
C SER A 252 30.51 -19.86 -2.14
N GLY A 253 29.97 -20.93 -2.75
CA GLY A 253 29.90 -21.05 -4.22
C GLY A 253 28.93 -20.08 -4.88
N TYR A 254 28.21 -19.26 -4.09
CA TYR A 254 27.14 -18.36 -4.50
C TYR A 254 27.42 -16.90 -4.16
N ASP A 255 28.69 -16.55 -3.92
CA ASP A 255 29.11 -15.19 -3.59
C ASP A 255 28.58 -14.19 -4.61
N THR A 256 27.98 -13.12 -4.11
CA THR A 256 27.35 -12.07 -4.93
C THR A 256 28.37 -11.13 -5.56
N GLY A 257 29.58 -11.06 -5.01
CA GLY A 257 30.62 -10.10 -5.41
C GLY A 257 30.34 -8.64 -5.00
N ILE A 258 29.29 -8.40 -4.24
CA ILE A 258 28.91 -7.04 -3.80
C ILE A 258 29.82 -6.59 -2.65
N ASP A 259 30.21 -5.33 -2.70
CA ASP A 259 31.04 -4.68 -1.69
C ASP A 259 30.22 -4.36 -0.43
N LEU A 260 30.57 -4.98 0.70
CA LEU A 260 29.91 -4.76 1.99
C LEU A 260 30.15 -3.36 2.57
N ASP A 261 31.31 -2.77 2.35
CA ASP A 261 31.60 -1.45 2.88
C ASP A 261 30.70 -0.39 2.22
N LEU A 262 30.47 -0.52 0.89
CA LEU A 262 29.51 0.32 0.18
C LEU A 262 28.08 0.12 0.70
N LEU A 263 27.68 -1.11 1.02
CA LEU A 263 26.36 -1.38 1.61
C LEU A 263 26.20 -0.75 3.00
N PHE A 264 27.24 -0.77 3.82
CA PHE A 264 27.21 -0.11 5.13
C PHE A 264 27.07 1.41 5.00
N GLU A 265 27.76 2.04 4.05
CA GLU A 265 27.57 3.48 3.78
C GLU A 265 26.13 3.81 3.36
N ILE A 266 25.50 2.95 2.56
CA ILE A 266 24.10 3.10 2.15
C ILE A 266 23.17 2.90 3.35
N ALA A 267 23.44 1.91 4.19
CA ALA A 267 22.65 1.66 5.40
C ALA A 267 22.72 2.80 6.40
N ASP A 268 23.92 3.37 6.62
CA ASP A 268 24.12 4.54 7.49
C ASP A 268 23.30 5.74 7.01
N TYR A 269 23.29 6.01 5.70
CA TYR A 269 22.44 7.05 5.11
C TYR A 269 20.95 6.82 5.39
N TRP A 270 20.45 5.60 5.18
CA TRP A 270 19.04 5.29 5.45
C TRP A 270 18.69 5.36 6.94
N ASP A 271 19.65 5.07 7.83
CA ASP A 271 19.44 5.24 9.26
C ASP A 271 19.37 6.73 9.65
N GLU A 272 20.17 7.60 9.03
CA GLU A 272 20.06 9.07 9.17
C GLU A 272 18.70 9.59 8.65
N VAL A 273 18.22 9.11 7.50
CA VAL A 273 16.88 9.45 6.96
C VAL A 273 15.80 9.01 7.96
N ARG A 274 15.90 7.80 8.50
CA ARG A 274 14.98 7.26 9.48
C ARG A 274 14.90 8.14 10.73
N GLU A 275 16.06 8.53 11.27
CA GLU A 275 16.14 9.38 12.48
C GLU A 275 15.57 10.77 12.22
N ARG A 276 15.94 11.41 11.11
CA ARG A 276 15.45 12.73 10.71
C ARG A 276 13.94 12.77 10.57
N ASN A 277 13.34 11.72 10.01
CA ASN A 277 11.90 11.62 9.77
C ASN A 277 11.14 10.93 10.94
N HIS A 278 11.82 10.64 12.07
CA HIS A 278 11.24 9.98 13.25
C HIS A 278 10.56 8.63 12.93
N LEU A 279 11.08 7.91 11.95
CA LEU A 279 10.53 6.64 11.50
C LEU A 279 11.03 5.46 12.35
N LYS A 280 10.25 4.40 12.42
CA LYS A 280 10.61 3.21 13.18
C LYS A 280 11.65 2.39 12.43
N ARG A 281 12.61 1.82 13.15
CA ARG A 281 13.52 0.81 12.59
C ARG A 281 12.76 -0.50 12.37
N GLY A 282 13.04 -1.21 11.28
CA GLY A 282 12.37 -2.47 10.92
C GLY A 282 12.55 -3.62 11.92
N VAL A 283 13.48 -3.50 12.85
CA VAL A 283 13.65 -4.41 13.98
C VAL A 283 12.59 -4.10 15.04
N SER A 284 11.32 -4.27 14.72
CA SER A 284 10.34 -4.46 15.77
C SER A 284 10.47 -5.89 16.28
N SER A 285 10.35 -6.08 17.57
CA SER A 285 10.52 -7.29 18.36
C SER A 285 9.64 -8.50 17.97
N LEU A 286 9.07 -8.54 16.78
CA LEU A 286 7.98 -9.44 16.47
C LEU A 286 8.28 -10.25 15.21
N ILE A 287 9.07 -11.32 15.41
CA ILE A 287 8.92 -12.51 14.58
C ILE A 287 7.59 -13.14 15.00
N HIS A 288 6.57 -13.01 14.18
CA HIS A 288 5.27 -13.61 14.42
C HIS A 288 5.23 -15.04 13.87
N MET A 289 5.74 -15.99 14.63
CA MET A 289 5.68 -17.42 14.25
C MET A 289 4.24 -17.91 14.05
N GLN A 290 3.25 -17.25 14.64
CA GLN A 290 1.84 -17.54 14.43
C GLN A 290 1.36 -17.28 13.00
N VAL A 291 2.16 -16.60 12.16
CA VAL A 291 1.87 -16.45 10.72
C VAL A 291 1.67 -17.81 10.05
N TYR A 292 2.36 -18.85 10.51
CA TYR A 292 2.17 -20.22 10.01
C TYR A 292 0.78 -20.80 10.35
N SER A 293 0.08 -20.24 11.34
CA SER A 293 -1.28 -20.65 11.73
C SER A 293 -2.35 -19.82 11.03
N HIS A 294 -2.27 -18.48 11.11
CA HIS A 294 -3.32 -17.59 10.57
C HIS A 294 -3.03 -17.10 9.14
N GLN A 295 -1.80 -17.19 8.65
CA GLN A 295 -1.36 -16.85 7.29
C GLN A 295 -1.61 -15.38 6.90
N VAL A 296 -1.75 -14.48 7.88
CA VAL A 296 -2.00 -13.05 7.68
C VAL A 296 -0.67 -12.33 7.48
N PRO A 297 -0.45 -11.66 6.33
CA PRO A 297 0.74 -10.86 6.09
C PRO A 297 0.85 -9.69 7.07
N GLY A 298 2.09 -9.28 7.36
CA GLY A 298 2.35 -8.21 8.33
C GLY A 298 1.70 -6.87 7.98
N GLY A 299 1.69 -6.49 6.70
CA GLY A 299 1.02 -5.27 6.24
C GLY A 299 -0.51 -5.31 6.46
N MET A 300 -1.15 -6.49 6.28
CA MET A 300 -2.55 -6.68 6.59
C MET A 300 -2.80 -6.55 8.11
N MET A 301 -1.91 -7.12 8.94
CA MET A 301 -2.00 -7.02 10.41
C MET A 301 -2.02 -5.57 10.89
N SER A 302 -1.10 -4.74 10.39
CA SER A 302 -1.04 -3.32 10.78
C SER A 302 -2.32 -2.57 10.41
N ASN A 303 -2.89 -2.86 9.25
CA ASN A 303 -4.16 -2.27 8.83
C ASN A 303 -5.33 -2.72 9.71
N LEU A 304 -5.40 -4.01 10.07
CA LEU A 304 -6.44 -4.55 10.95
C LEU A 304 -6.39 -3.92 12.36
N VAL A 305 -5.19 -3.81 12.93
CA VAL A 305 -4.99 -3.16 14.24
C VAL A 305 -5.48 -1.72 14.19
N SER A 306 -5.02 -0.93 13.20
CA SER A 306 -5.43 0.46 13.05
C SER A 306 -6.96 0.60 12.87
N GLN A 307 -7.57 -0.27 12.07
CA GLN A 307 -9.01 -0.27 11.84
C GLN A 307 -9.81 -0.61 13.11
N LEU A 308 -9.39 -1.62 13.86
CA LEU A 308 -10.06 -2.01 15.11
C LEU A 308 -9.89 -0.96 16.20
N GLU A 309 -8.70 -0.30 16.28
CA GLU A 309 -8.48 0.82 17.19
C GLU A 309 -9.40 2.01 16.88
N GLN A 310 -9.55 2.38 15.61
CA GLN A 310 -10.47 3.43 15.17
C GLN A 310 -11.94 3.12 15.52
N GLN A 311 -12.28 1.83 15.65
CA GLN A 311 -13.61 1.36 16.03
C GLN A 311 -13.76 1.11 17.55
N ASN A 312 -12.77 1.49 18.35
CA ASN A 312 -12.71 1.17 19.79
C ASN A 312 -12.90 -0.34 20.08
N ALA A 313 -12.47 -1.18 19.16
CA ALA A 313 -12.62 -2.64 19.18
C ALA A 313 -11.26 -3.37 19.12
N GLY A 314 -10.19 -2.75 19.60
CA GLY A 314 -8.84 -3.32 19.58
C GLY A 314 -8.74 -4.65 20.35
N ASP A 315 -9.60 -4.88 21.36
CA ASP A 315 -9.74 -6.12 22.11
C ASP A 315 -10.30 -7.29 21.27
N ARG A 316 -10.91 -7.01 20.10
CA ARG A 316 -11.46 -8.02 19.19
C ARG A 316 -10.45 -8.56 18.18
N LEU A 317 -9.20 -8.10 18.20
CA LEU A 317 -8.17 -8.53 17.23
C LEU A 317 -8.01 -10.05 17.19
N ASP A 318 -7.95 -10.71 18.33
CA ASP A 318 -7.80 -12.17 18.41
C ASP A 318 -8.99 -12.92 17.76
N ASP A 319 -10.20 -12.38 17.87
CA ASP A 319 -11.39 -12.95 17.24
C ASP A 319 -11.32 -12.79 15.72
N VAL A 320 -10.91 -11.63 15.23
CA VAL A 320 -10.70 -11.37 13.80
C VAL A 320 -9.62 -12.30 13.24
N MET A 321 -8.52 -12.47 13.97
CA MET A 321 -7.43 -13.39 13.56
C MET A 321 -7.88 -14.85 13.44
N LYS A 322 -8.84 -15.29 14.25
CA LYS A 322 -9.47 -16.63 14.17
C LYS A 322 -10.51 -16.72 13.06
N GLU A 323 -11.10 -15.59 12.68
CA GLU A 323 -12.14 -15.54 11.65
C GLU A 323 -11.56 -15.51 10.22
N ILE A 324 -10.42 -14.84 10.01
CA ILE A 324 -9.75 -14.73 8.69
C ILE A 324 -9.54 -16.10 8.02
N PRO A 325 -8.96 -17.12 8.67
CA PRO A 325 -8.78 -18.44 8.05
C PRO A 325 -10.10 -19.10 7.63
N LYS A 326 -11.19 -18.87 8.37
CA LYS A 326 -12.51 -19.43 8.05
C LYS A 326 -13.12 -18.74 6.81
N VAL A 327 -13.14 -17.39 6.82
CA VAL A 327 -13.58 -16.63 5.65
C VAL A 327 -12.78 -17.03 4.42
N ARG A 328 -11.45 -17.09 4.54
CA ARG A 328 -10.56 -17.49 3.47
C ARG A 328 -10.89 -18.88 2.92
N ALA A 329 -11.16 -19.85 3.79
CA ALA A 329 -11.52 -21.21 3.37
C ALA A 329 -12.87 -21.25 2.64
N GLU A 330 -13.85 -20.53 3.14
CA GLU A 330 -15.19 -20.46 2.55
C GLU A 330 -15.22 -19.78 1.18
N VAL A 331 -14.27 -18.88 0.92
CA VAL A 331 -14.17 -18.19 -0.37
C VAL A 331 -13.06 -18.75 -1.28
N GLY A 332 -12.71 -20.03 -1.16
CA GLY A 332 -11.84 -20.74 -2.10
C GLY A 332 -10.34 -20.52 -1.91
N TYR A 333 -9.90 -20.15 -0.70
CA TYR A 333 -8.50 -20.02 -0.31
C TYR A 333 -7.67 -19.00 -1.11
N PRO A 334 -8.15 -17.78 -1.41
CA PRO A 334 -7.31 -16.82 -2.12
C PRO A 334 -6.01 -16.54 -1.35
N PRO A 335 -4.88 -16.31 -2.04
CA PRO A 335 -3.69 -15.75 -1.43
C PRO A 335 -4.01 -14.41 -0.77
N LEU A 336 -3.50 -14.17 0.45
CA LEU A 336 -3.73 -12.90 1.15
C LEU A 336 -2.76 -11.83 0.67
N VAL A 337 -2.83 -11.51 -0.61
CA VAL A 337 -2.15 -10.39 -1.27
C VAL A 337 -3.19 -9.36 -1.74
N THR A 338 -2.77 -8.12 -1.98
CA THR A 338 -3.68 -7.06 -2.45
C THR A 338 -4.27 -7.41 -3.85
N PRO A 339 -5.60 -7.29 -4.08
CA PRO A 339 -6.63 -6.75 -3.16
C PRO A 339 -7.24 -7.79 -2.20
N MET A 340 -7.00 -9.09 -2.38
CA MET A 340 -7.67 -10.15 -1.62
C MET A 340 -7.45 -10.08 -0.11
N SER A 341 -6.27 -9.62 0.34
CA SER A 341 -6.00 -9.40 1.76
C SER A 341 -6.97 -8.40 2.40
N GLN A 342 -7.32 -7.34 1.68
CA GLN A 342 -8.28 -6.34 2.14
C GLN A 342 -9.70 -6.89 2.13
N ILE A 343 -10.12 -7.51 1.03
CA ILE A 343 -11.46 -8.09 0.87
C ILE A 343 -11.76 -9.12 1.96
N VAL A 344 -10.86 -10.08 2.17
CA VAL A 344 -11.00 -11.13 3.19
C VAL A 344 -10.90 -10.53 4.61
N GLY A 345 -10.00 -9.58 4.83
CA GLY A 345 -9.83 -8.90 6.11
C GLY A 345 -11.05 -8.12 6.52
N THR A 346 -11.58 -7.29 5.64
CA THR A 346 -12.80 -6.50 5.88
C THR A 346 -13.99 -7.41 6.18
N GLN A 347 -14.18 -8.50 5.42
CA GLN A 347 -15.26 -9.45 5.71
C GLN A 347 -15.10 -10.11 7.08
N ALA A 348 -13.89 -10.47 7.48
CA ALA A 348 -13.65 -11.06 8.80
C ALA A 348 -13.95 -10.06 9.93
N VAL A 349 -13.53 -8.80 9.78
CA VAL A 349 -13.86 -7.72 10.73
C VAL A 349 -15.37 -7.54 10.84
N LEU A 350 -16.09 -7.45 9.72
CA LEU A 350 -17.55 -7.30 9.72
C LEU A 350 -18.27 -8.49 10.36
N ASN A 351 -17.81 -9.71 10.11
CA ASN A 351 -18.36 -10.91 10.76
C ASN A 351 -18.24 -10.84 12.28
N VAL A 352 -17.11 -10.36 12.80
CA VAL A 352 -16.82 -10.28 14.24
C VAL A 352 -17.57 -9.13 14.89
N LEU A 353 -17.58 -7.95 14.29
CA LEU A 353 -18.18 -6.74 14.87
C LEU A 353 -19.71 -6.81 14.85
N SER A 354 -20.31 -7.28 13.75
CA SER A 354 -21.77 -7.45 13.66
C SER A 354 -22.31 -8.62 14.50
N GLY A 355 -21.43 -9.53 14.95
CA GLY A 355 -21.81 -10.77 15.64
C GLY A 355 -22.56 -11.77 14.76
N LYS A 356 -22.70 -11.50 13.46
CA LYS A 356 -23.41 -12.35 12.50
C LYS A 356 -22.57 -12.58 11.26
N ARG A 357 -22.05 -13.80 11.10
CA ARG A 357 -21.25 -14.17 9.93
C ARG A 357 -22.04 -13.98 8.64
N TRP A 358 -21.42 -13.30 7.66
CA TRP A 358 -22.02 -12.97 6.36
C TRP A 358 -23.34 -12.18 6.52
N GLY A 359 -23.46 -11.38 7.59
CA GLY A 359 -24.62 -10.51 7.81
C GLY A 359 -24.52 -9.20 7.03
N VAL A 360 -23.29 -8.68 6.92
CA VAL A 360 -22.92 -7.53 6.09
C VAL A 360 -21.81 -8.00 5.17
N VAL A 361 -21.95 -7.73 3.88
CA VAL A 361 -21.00 -8.18 2.85
C VAL A 361 -20.65 -7.00 1.94
N PRO A 362 -19.37 -6.57 1.89
CA PRO A 362 -18.92 -5.53 0.98
C PRO A 362 -19.15 -5.88 -0.49
N SER A 363 -19.28 -4.85 -1.34
CA SER A 363 -19.41 -4.99 -2.79
C SER A 363 -18.29 -5.82 -3.39
N GLU A 364 -17.05 -5.53 -2.99
CA GLU A 364 -15.86 -6.21 -3.51
C GLU A 364 -15.84 -7.71 -3.16
N MET A 365 -16.37 -8.09 -2.01
CA MET A 365 -16.52 -9.51 -1.67
C MET A 365 -17.62 -10.17 -2.51
N LYS A 366 -18.70 -9.45 -2.83
CA LYS A 366 -19.74 -9.93 -3.73
C LYS A 366 -19.18 -10.11 -5.14
N ASP A 367 -18.45 -9.11 -5.63
CA ASP A 367 -17.83 -9.14 -6.95
C ASP A 367 -16.80 -10.26 -7.07
N TYR A 368 -16.02 -10.49 -6.01
CA TYR A 368 -15.10 -11.62 -5.98
C TYR A 368 -15.82 -12.96 -6.06
N ILE A 369 -16.86 -13.17 -5.25
CA ILE A 369 -17.65 -14.41 -5.24
C ILE A 369 -18.39 -14.59 -6.57
N ALA A 370 -18.81 -13.49 -7.22
CA ALA A 370 -19.43 -13.49 -8.55
C ALA A 370 -18.42 -13.72 -9.69
N GLY A 371 -17.10 -13.69 -9.42
CA GLY A 371 -16.05 -13.98 -10.42
C GLY A 371 -15.45 -12.77 -11.12
N TYR A 372 -15.80 -11.53 -10.74
CA TYR A 372 -15.29 -10.30 -11.39
C TYR A 372 -13.80 -10.02 -11.10
N TYR A 373 -13.17 -10.71 -10.14
CA TYR A 373 -11.72 -10.65 -9.89
C TYR A 373 -10.94 -11.78 -10.57
N GLY A 374 -11.63 -12.73 -11.19
CA GLY A 374 -11.06 -13.93 -11.78
C GLY A 374 -11.53 -15.20 -11.07
N LYS A 375 -10.90 -16.32 -11.42
CA LYS A 375 -11.24 -17.64 -10.89
C LYS A 375 -10.68 -17.83 -9.49
N ALA A 376 -11.54 -18.13 -8.52
CA ALA A 376 -11.10 -18.51 -7.18
C ALA A 376 -10.17 -19.76 -7.25
N PRO A 377 -9.08 -19.83 -6.46
CA PRO A 377 -8.14 -20.96 -6.49
C PRO A 377 -8.76 -22.30 -6.12
N GLY A 378 -9.80 -22.28 -5.28
CA GLY A 378 -10.53 -23.47 -4.85
C GLY A 378 -12.04 -23.28 -4.87
N PRO A 379 -12.81 -24.30 -4.50
CA PRO A 379 -14.26 -24.23 -4.49
C PRO A 379 -14.75 -23.23 -3.44
N LEU A 380 -15.73 -22.40 -3.83
CA LEU A 380 -16.47 -21.54 -2.92
C LEU A 380 -17.47 -22.37 -2.12
N ALA A 381 -17.70 -22.03 -0.84
CA ALA A 381 -18.71 -22.68 -0.01
C ALA A 381 -20.13 -22.37 -0.57
N PRO A 382 -20.94 -23.38 -0.95
CA PRO A 382 -22.22 -23.12 -1.60
C PRO A 382 -23.20 -22.30 -0.77
N GLU A 383 -23.19 -22.47 0.55
CA GLU A 383 -24.01 -21.72 1.49
C GLU A 383 -23.60 -20.23 1.54
N VAL A 384 -22.30 -19.91 1.37
CA VAL A 384 -21.81 -18.54 1.30
C VAL A 384 -22.22 -17.92 -0.04
N VAL A 385 -22.01 -18.62 -1.15
CA VAL A 385 -22.42 -18.15 -2.48
C VAL A 385 -23.91 -17.80 -2.52
N THR A 386 -24.78 -18.73 -2.05
CA THR A 386 -26.22 -18.50 -2.01
C THR A 386 -26.59 -17.30 -1.14
N LYS A 387 -25.94 -17.16 0.03
CA LYS A 387 -26.23 -16.08 0.96
C LYS A 387 -25.76 -14.72 0.47
N VAL A 388 -24.61 -14.67 -0.21
CA VAL A 388 -23.95 -13.43 -0.64
C VAL A 388 -24.54 -12.92 -1.96
N LEU A 389 -24.70 -13.81 -2.93
CA LEU A 389 -25.20 -13.42 -4.25
C LEU A 389 -26.72 -13.32 -4.32
N GLY A 390 -27.45 -14.18 -3.56
CA GLY A 390 -28.91 -14.24 -3.69
C GLY A 390 -29.30 -14.50 -5.15
N ASP A 391 -29.99 -13.54 -5.77
CA ASP A 391 -30.40 -13.58 -7.18
C ASP A 391 -29.36 -12.95 -8.15
N MET A 392 -28.24 -12.43 -7.64
CA MET A 392 -27.16 -11.86 -8.46
C MET A 392 -26.49 -12.99 -9.25
N PRO A 393 -26.40 -12.88 -10.60
CA PRO A 393 -25.74 -13.91 -11.39
C PRO A 393 -24.21 -13.88 -11.16
N ALA A 394 -23.61 -15.06 -11.02
CA ALA A 394 -22.17 -15.20 -11.14
C ALA A 394 -21.76 -15.18 -12.62
N LEU A 395 -20.52 -14.79 -12.89
CA LEU A 395 -19.96 -14.88 -14.24
C LEU A 395 -19.81 -16.35 -14.65
N GLU A 396 -20.10 -16.63 -15.92
CA GLU A 396 -19.80 -17.93 -16.49
C GLU A 396 -18.28 -18.19 -16.46
N PRO A 397 -17.83 -19.43 -16.23
CA PRO A 397 -16.40 -19.74 -16.06
C PRO A 397 -15.50 -19.34 -17.23
N ASP A 398 -16.05 -19.30 -18.42
CA ASP A 398 -15.32 -18.97 -19.66
C ASP A 398 -15.27 -17.46 -19.96
N VAL A 399 -16.01 -16.65 -19.21
CA VAL A 399 -15.98 -15.19 -19.35
C VAL A 399 -14.75 -14.63 -18.62
N TRP A 400 -14.00 -13.80 -19.32
CA TRP A 400 -12.86 -13.11 -18.73
C TRP A 400 -13.29 -11.76 -18.17
N PRO A 401 -13.13 -11.51 -16.87
CA PRO A 401 -13.61 -10.27 -16.25
C PRO A 401 -13.06 -9.01 -16.92
N SER A 402 -11.81 -9.06 -17.39
CA SER A 402 -11.17 -7.93 -18.10
C SER A 402 -11.87 -7.52 -19.39
N GLU A 403 -12.58 -8.46 -20.06
CA GLU A 403 -13.31 -8.19 -21.31
C GLU A 403 -14.62 -7.43 -21.06
N LEU A 404 -15.08 -7.40 -19.82
CA LEU A 404 -16.28 -6.66 -19.40
C LEU A 404 -15.97 -5.19 -19.08
N VAL A 405 -14.69 -4.84 -18.92
CA VAL A 405 -14.26 -3.46 -18.65
C VAL A 405 -14.00 -2.76 -19.98
N THR A 406 -14.92 -1.90 -20.37
CA THR A 406 -14.91 -1.23 -21.69
C THR A 406 -14.52 0.24 -21.65
N THR A 407 -14.19 0.78 -20.47
CA THR A 407 -13.78 2.18 -20.31
C THR A 407 -12.61 2.51 -21.23
N THR A 408 -12.77 3.49 -22.09
CA THR A 408 -11.75 3.94 -23.02
C THR A 408 -10.90 5.06 -22.44
N TYR A 409 -9.72 5.26 -23.01
CA TYR A 409 -8.88 6.39 -22.65
C TYR A 409 -9.55 7.75 -22.92
N ASP A 410 -10.28 7.86 -24.03
CA ASP A 410 -10.96 9.10 -24.40
C ASP A 410 -12.10 9.46 -23.43
N GLU A 411 -12.82 8.46 -22.90
CA GLU A 411 -13.82 8.68 -21.84
C GLU A 411 -13.17 9.21 -20.56
N VAL A 412 -12.07 8.62 -20.13
CA VAL A 412 -11.31 9.08 -18.95
C VAL A 412 -10.75 10.48 -19.17
N ALA A 413 -10.21 10.77 -20.35
CA ALA A 413 -9.69 12.08 -20.70
C ALA A 413 -10.80 13.15 -20.69
N ALA A 414 -11.99 12.80 -21.19
CA ALA A 414 -13.15 13.69 -21.17
C ALA A 414 -13.63 13.97 -19.74
N GLU A 415 -13.60 12.96 -18.86
CA GLU A 415 -13.94 13.11 -17.42
C GLU A 415 -12.93 14.01 -16.69
N ALA A 416 -11.64 13.83 -16.94
CA ALA A 416 -10.58 14.64 -16.36
C ALA A 416 -10.60 16.11 -16.85
N GLY A 417 -11.10 16.32 -18.08
CA GLY A 417 -11.29 17.64 -18.67
C GLY A 417 -10.02 18.48 -18.72
N ASP A 418 -10.15 19.76 -18.40
CA ASP A 418 -9.05 20.75 -18.41
C ASP A 418 -7.98 20.51 -17.31
N LEU A 419 -8.18 19.55 -16.41
CA LEU A 419 -7.17 19.22 -15.39
C LEU A 419 -6.07 18.32 -15.95
N ALA A 420 -6.35 17.48 -16.93
CA ALA A 420 -5.37 16.56 -17.52
C ALA A 420 -4.72 17.19 -18.76
N HIS A 421 -3.42 17.45 -18.69
CA HIS A 421 -2.65 18.05 -19.80
C HIS A 421 -1.72 17.06 -20.51
N SER A 422 -1.59 15.85 -19.96
CA SER A 422 -0.71 14.80 -20.48
C SER A 422 -1.38 13.43 -20.40
N GLU A 423 -0.84 12.45 -21.15
CA GLU A 423 -1.26 11.05 -21.02
C GLU A 423 -1.10 10.54 -19.58
N GLU A 424 -0.06 10.96 -18.90
CA GLU A 424 0.23 10.59 -17.52
C GLU A 424 -0.82 11.13 -16.54
N ASP A 425 -1.32 12.35 -16.76
CA ASP A 425 -2.41 12.92 -15.96
C ASP A 425 -3.72 12.12 -16.16
N VAL A 426 -4.04 11.75 -17.41
CA VAL A 426 -5.19 10.90 -17.72
C VAL A 426 -5.05 9.52 -17.08
N LEU A 427 -3.87 8.93 -17.11
CA LEU A 427 -3.61 7.64 -16.45
C LEU A 427 -3.69 7.74 -14.92
N MET A 428 -3.22 8.84 -14.31
CA MET A 428 -3.44 9.09 -12.88
C MET A 428 -4.93 9.17 -12.56
N TRP A 429 -5.70 9.85 -13.40
CA TRP A 429 -7.16 9.97 -13.24
C TRP A 429 -7.86 8.61 -13.40
N ALA A 430 -7.50 7.82 -14.42
CA ALA A 430 -8.04 6.48 -14.62
C ALA A 430 -7.85 5.57 -13.40
N LEU A 431 -6.71 5.69 -12.72
CA LEU A 431 -6.33 4.81 -11.62
C LEU A 431 -6.82 5.30 -10.26
N PHE A 432 -6.79 6.62 -10.02
CA PHE A 432 -7.10 7.25 -8.74
C PHE A 432 -7.76 8.61 -8.96
N PRO A 433 -9.02 8.66 -9.41
CA PRO A 433 -9.66 9.91 -9.85
C PRO A 433 -9.73 10.99 -8.77
N ASN A 434 -10.02 10.63 -7.52
CA ASN A 434 -10.13 11.58 -6.42
C ASN A 434 -8.78 12.21 -6.05
N GLU A 435 -7.74 11.39 -5.97
CA GLU A 435 -6.37 11.82 -5.67
C GLU A 435 -5.78 12.63 -6.81
N ALA A 436 -5.97 12.15 -8.06
CA ALA A 436 -5.53 12.86 -9.25
C ALA A 436 -6.20 14.23 -9.36
N ARG A 437 -7.52 14.32 -9.13
CA ARG A 437 -8.25 15.59 -9.09
C ARG A 437 -7.64 16.53 -8.06
N THR A 438 -7.48 16.08 -6.82
CA THR A 438 -6.93 16.88 -5.72
C THR A 438 -5.54 17.40 -6.07
N TYR A 439 -4.67 16.52 -6.55
CA TYR A 439 -3.31 16.86 -6.93
C TYR A 439 -3.27 17.84 -8.12
N LEU A 440 -3.94 17.50 -9.22
CA LEU A 440 -3.94 18.31 -10.45
C LEU A 440 -4.58 19.68 -10.22
N SER A 441 -5.71 19.78 -9.50
CA SER A 441 -6.33 21.07 -9.18
C SER A 441 -5.38 21.98 -8.41
N LYS A 442 -4.63 21.45 -7.45
CA LYS A 442 -3.67 22.21 -6.65
C LYS A 442 -2.50 22.73 -7.50
N HIS A 443 -1.98 21.89 -8.40
CA HIS A 443 -0.78 22.21 -9.19
C HIS A 443 -1.07 22.93 -10.50
N ARG A 444 -2.33 22.95 -10.99
CA ARG A 444 -2.73 23.68 -12.21
C ARG A 444 -3.20 25.11 -11.93
N THR A 445 -3.69 25.43 -10.74
CA THR A 445 -4.12 26.79 -10.36
C THR A 445 -2.95 27.74 -10.11
N SER A 446 -1.73 27.26 -9.94
CA SER A 446 -0.54 28.09 -9.92
C SER A 446 0.05 28.17 -11.34
N GLU A 447 -0.37 29.15 -12.13
CA GLU A 447 0.43 29.60 -13.25
C GLU A 447 1.82 29.97 -12.74
N LYS A 448 2.84 29.23 -13.14
CA LYS A 448 4.25 29.22 -12.76
C LYS A 448 4.63 28.20 -11.69
N THR A 449 4.78 26.97 -12.10
CA THR A 449 5.90 26.17 -11.62
C THR A 449 6.45 25.40 -12.81
N GLU A 450 7.05 26.12 -13.76
CA GLU A 450 8.11 25.54 -14.56
C GLU A 450 9.18 25.08 -13.58
N PHE A 451 9.29 23.77 -13.47
CA PHE A 451 10.44 23.02 -13.00
C PHE A 451 11.51 23.79 -12.23
N MET A 452 11.30 23.99 -10.93
CA MET A 452 12.39 24.28 -9.98
C MET A 452 13.00 23.02 -9.35
N LEU A 453 12.88 21.84 -9.97
CA LEU A 453 13.53 20.62 -9.48
C LEU A 453 14.98 20.46 -9.95
N GLU A 454 15.48 21.29 -10.86
CA GLU A 454 16.85 21.16 -11.37
C GLU A 454 17.89 22.02 -10.66
N GLU A 455 17.53 23.10 -9.95
CA GLU A 455 18.51 23.99 -9.32
C GLU A 455 18.45 24.06 -7.79
N GLU A 456 17.35 23.71 -7.16
CA GLU A 456 17.21 23.84 -5.70
C GLU A 456 17.61 22.59 -4.91
N TYR A 457 17.66 21.40 -5.56
CA TYR A 457 18.10 20.14 -4.93
C TYR A 457 19.56 19.76 -5.23
N LEU A 458 20.18 20.37 -6.23
CA LEU A 458 21.58 20.20 -6.54
C LEU A 458 22.33 21.49 -6.17
N GLY A 459 22.59 21.69 -4.90
CA GLY A 459 23.53 22.69 -4.43
C GLY A 459 24.95 22.44 -4.95
N THR A 460 25.17 22.64 -6.26
CA THR A 460 26.48 22.76 -6.87
C THR A 460 26.41 23.77 -8.02
N LYS A 461 26.30 25.04 -7.67
CA LYS A 461 27.07 26.07 -8.40
C LYS A 461 28.24 26.43 -7.49
N GLU A 462 29.42 25.99 -7.85
CA GLU A 462 30.64 26.65 -7.46
C GLU A 462 30.51 28.12 -7.94
N ASP A 463 30.68 29.06 -6.99
CA ASP A 463 30.72 30.51 -7.16
C ASP A 463 29.42 31.33 -6.89
N GLU A 464 28.69 31.07 -5.82
CA GLU A 464 28.07 32.16 -5.03
C GLU A 464 28.08 31.75 -3.55
N THR A 465 29.24 31.97 -2.94
CA THR A 465 29.43 31.81 -1.51
C THR A 465 28.65 32.90 -0.78
N VAL A 466 27.58 32.50 -0.06
CA VAL A 466 26.98 33.39 0.95
C VAL A 466 28.10 33.79 1.90
N ASP A 467 28.38 35.09 2.02
CA ASP A 467 29.48 35.57 2.86
C ASP A 467 29.17 35.24 4.33
N ILE A 468 29.97 34.32 4.88
CA ILE A 468 29.87 33.89 6.28
C ILE A 468 29.89 35.09 7.24
N ASN A 469 30.47 36.23 6.84
CA ASN A 469 30.50 37.44 7.65
C ASN A 469 29.11 38.11 7.68
N GLN A 470 28.35 38.08 6.59
CA GLN A 470 26.98 38.58 6.57
C GLN A 470 26.04 37.72 7.45
N ILE A 471 26.22 36.39 7.45
CA ILE A 471 25.48 35.51 8.38
C ILE A 471 25.84 35.81 9.83
N LYS A 472 27.11 36.05 10.16
CA LYS A 472 27.52 36.43 11.50
C LYS A 472 26.96 37.79 11.95
N GLU A 473 26.84 38.77 11.05
CA GLU A 473 26.22 40.05 11.35
C GLU A 473 24.72 39.90 11.61
N LEU A 474 24.01 39.06 10.84
CA LEU A 474 22.59 38.74 11.10
C LEU A 474 22.37 38.04 12.43
N ILE A 475 23.24 37.09 12.81
CA ILE A 475 23.21 36.43 14.13
C ILE A 475 23.38 37.49 15.24
N LYS A 476 24.32 38.39 15.07
CA LYS A 476 24.57 39.47 16.02
C LYS A 476 23.41 40.44 16.17
N VAL A 477 22.74 40.78 15.07
CA VAL A 477 21.54 41.61 15.09
C VAL A 477 20.41 40.93 15.86
N VAL A 478 20.21 39.61 15.69
CA VAL A 478 19.19 38.84 16.45
C VAL A 478 19.54 38.80 17.94
N GLU A 479 20.84 38.62 18.28
CA GLU A 479 21.31 38.62 19.67
C GLU A 479 21.19 40.00 20.33
N ASP A 480 21.64 41.07 19.64
CA ASP A 480 21.68 42.43 20.19
C ASP A 480 20.28 43.09 20.28
N THR A 481 19.33 42.71 19.43
CA THR A 481 18.01 43.34 19.36
C THR A 481 16.91 42.55 20.07
N GLY A 482 17.16 41.28 20.41
CA GLY A 482 16.16 40.37 20.99
C GLY A 482 14.99 40.03 20.06
N ILE A 483 15.15 40.23 18.76
CA ILE A 483 14.14 39.84 17.75
C ILE A 483 14.16 38.32 17.61
N GLY A 484 12.99 37.68 17.71
CA GLY A 484 12.87 36.22 17.70
C GLY A 484 13.24 35.55 16.38
N GLU A 485 13.13 36.27 15.25
CA GLU A 485 13.47 35.77 13.92
C GLU A 485 13.77 36.94 12.96
N VAL A 486 14.82 36.78 12.18
CA VAL A 486 15.17 37.70 11.07
C VAL A 486 15.35 36.86 9.79
N THR A 487 14.67 37.26 8.74
CA THR A 487 14.82 36.67 7.42
C THR A 487 15.31 37.74 6.45
N VAL A 488 16.39 37.45 5.72
CA VAL A 488 16.94 38.27 4.65
C VAL A 488 16.91 37.49 3.36
N GLU A 489 16.45 38.14 2.30
CA GLU A 489 16.36 37.56 0.96
C GLU A 489 17.09 38.49 -0.01
N GLU A 490 18.17 37.99 -0.61
CA GLU A 490 18.99 38.75 -1.57
C GLU A 490 19.46 37.81 -2.69
N ALA A 491 19.31 38.24 -3.93
CA ALA A 491 19.71 37.51 -5.14
C ALA A 491 19.18 36.04 -5.22
N GLY A 492 17.99 35.78 -4.68
CA GLY A 492 17.38 34.42 -4.69
C GLY A 492 17.83 33.51 -3.55
N VAL A 493 18.69 33.97 -2.65
CA VAL A 493 19.08 33.23 -1.45
C VAL A 493 18.30 33.79 -0.24
N LYS A 494 17.61 32.91 0.47
CA LYS A 494 16.85 33.26 1.68
C LYS A 494 17.56 32.71 2.91
N VAL A 495 18.06 33.58 3.79
CA VAL A 495 18.68 33.22 5.05
C VAL A 495 17.76 33.62 6.21
N THR A 496 17.37 32.64 7.04
CA THR A 496 16.57 32.88 8.23
C THR A 496 17.37 32.56 9.48
N VAL A 497 17.53 33.52 10.38
CA VAL A 497 18.19 33.36 11.68
C VAL A 497 17.13 33.47 12.78
N ARG A 498 17.03 32.46 13.64
CA ARG A 498 16.10 32.40 14.78
C ARG A 498 16.83 32.40 16.10
N ALA A 499 16.38 33.22 17.03
CA ALA A 499 16.84 33.15 18.42
C ALA A 499 16.34 31.84 19.05
N LYS A 500 17.24 31.07 19.65
CA LYS A 500 16.91 29.85 20.37
C LYS A 500 16.22 30.24 21.68
N GLY A 501 14.92 30.04 21.80
CA GLY A 501 14.21 30.20 23.07
C GLY A 501 14.77 29.22 24.10
N GLU A 502 15.13 29.72 25.27
CA GLU A 502 15.51 28.88 26.42
C GLU A 502 14.29 28.03 26.82
N VAL A 503 14.28 26.76 26.44
CA VAL A 503 13.44 25.76 27.09
C VAL A 503 14.20 25.32 28.34
N ALA A 504 13.84 25.86 29.49
CA ALA A 504 14.37 25.41 30.77
C ALA A 504 13.89 23.98 31.05
N TYR A 505 14.72 23.00 30.73
CA TYR A 505 14.58 21.65 31.25
C TYR A 505 15.23 21.58 32.61
N ALA A 506 14.43 21.49 33.68
CA ALA A 506 14.90 21.10 34.99
C ALA A 506 15.34 19.64 34.96
N ILE A 507 16.65 19.40 35.05
CA ILE A 507 17.23 18.06 35.25
C ILE A 507 17.14 17.75 36.73
N PRO A 508 16.45 16.68 37.19
CA PRO A 508 16.60 16.23 38.57
C PRO A 508 17.97 15.55 38.71
N ALA A 509 18.75 16.02 39.67
CA ALA A 509 20.03 15.43 40.06
C ALA A 509 19.84 14.00 40.56
N ALA A 510 20.69 13.10 40.08
CA ALA A 510 20.79 11.73 40.54
C ALA A 510 21.23 11.68 42.01
N ALA A 511 20.46 11.03 42.86
CA ALA A 511 20.90 10.56 44.18
C ALA A 511 20.79 9.03 44.23
N ALA A 512 21.84 8.45 44.77
CA ALA A 512 22.15 7.04 44.78
C ALA A 512 21.17 6.17 45.55
N ALA A 513 21.19 4.89 45.17
CA ALA A 513 20.41 3.77 45.69
C ALA A 513 20.51 3.54 47.21
N THR A 514 19.39 3.14 47.81
CA THR A 514 19.32 2.08 48.81
C THR A 514 17.94 1.40 48.80
N GLU A 515 17.99 0.09 48.96
CA GLU A 515 16.85 -0.84 49.00
C GLU A 515 15.85 -0.58 50.12
N ALA A 516 14.58 -0.79 49.85
CA ALA A 516 13.65 -1.62 50.65
C ALA A 516 12.20 -1.50 50.13
N ALA A 517 11.55 -2.64 49.92
CA ALA A 517 10.11 -2.79 49.68
C ALA A 517 9.36 -2.94 51.03
N PRO A 518 8.01 -3.18 51.07
CA PRO A 518 6.89 -2.51 50.40
C PRO A 518 5.80 -2.01 51.40
N ALA A 519 4.88 -1.15 50.98
CA ALA A 519 3.47 -1.18 51.46
C ALA A 519 2.59 -0.10 50.81
N ALA A 520 1.49 -0.59 50.27
CA ALA A 520 0.11 -0.12 50.21
C ALA A 520 -0.28 1.37 50.23
N ALA A 521 -1.12 1.67 49.20
CA ALA A 521 -2.34 2.48 49.19
C ALA A 521 -2.31 3.97 49.54
N ALA A 522 -2.69 4.80 48.56
CA ALA A 522 -3.89 5.63 48.62
C ALA A 522 -3.95 6.64 47.45
N ALA A 523 -5.15 6.90 46.97
CA ALA A 523 -5.57 7.78 45.92
C ALA A 523 -5.22 9.27 46.18
N ALA A 524 -4.95 10.01 45.07
CA ALA A 524 -5.52 11.35 44.84
C ALA A 524 -5.06 11.99 43.52
N ALA A 525 -6.04 12.42 42.75
CA ALA A 525 -6.14 13.63 41.93
C ALA A 525 -5.18 13.84 40.75
N ALA A 526 -5.78 13.81 39.57
CA ALA A 526 -5.32 14.38 38.30
C ALA A 526 -5.31 15.92 38.33
N PRO A 527 -4.55 16.55 37.42
CA PRO A 527 -5.10 17.73 36.76
C PRO A 527 -5.20 17.57 35.24
N SER A 528 -6.37 17.84 34.78
CA SER A 528 -6.82 18.54 33.58
C SER A 528 -5.86 18.65 32.40
N ALA A 529 -6.13 17.86 31.34
CA ALA A 529 -5.72 18.16 29.99
C ALA A 529 -6.87 18.86 29.26
N ALA A 530 -6.51 19.84 28.44
CA ALA A 530 -7.41 20.70 27.70
C ALA A 530 -8.20 19.96 26.64
N ALA A 531 -9.42 20.37 26.49
CA ALA A 531 -10.45 20.12 25.52
C ALA A 531 -10.01 19.64 24.13
N ALA A 532 -10.26 18.36 23.84
CA ALA A 532 -10.72 17.92 22.54
C ALA A 532 -12.25 18.02 22.56
N ALA A 533 -12.80 18.70 21.57
CA ALA A 533 -14.23 18.81 21.42
C ALA A 533 -14.83 17.43 21.13
N THR A 534 -15.33 16.78 22.15
CA THR A 534 -16.24 15.65 22.01
C THR A 534 -17.57 16.19 21.47
N ALA A 535 -17.91 15.77 20.26
CA ALA A 535 -19.29 15.84 19.81
C ALA A 535 -20.15 15.09 20.83
N ALA A 536 -21.08 15.80 21.44
CA ALA A 536 -22.02 15.26 22.41
C ALA A 536 -22.86 14.18 21.74
N PRO A 537 -23.23 13.10 22.47
CA PRO A 537 -24.24 12.17 21.99
C PRO A 537 -25.55 12.96 21.81
N ALA A 538 -26.16 12.81 20.64
CA ALA A 538 -27.43 13.43 20.30
C ALA A 538 -28.45 13.19 21.43
N ALA A 539 -29.12 14.24 21.86
CA ALA A 539 -30.19 14.19 22.84
C ALA A 539 -31.30 13.24 22.37
N PRO A 540 -32.04 12.58 23.29
CA PRO A 540 -33.05 11.63 22.91
C PRO A 540 -34.17 12.30 22.11
N ASP A 541 -34.47 11.66 21.01
CA ASP A 541 -35.39 11.92 19.94
C ASP A 541 -36.84 12.07 20.44
N SER A 542 -37.31 13.31 20.67
CA SER A 542 -38.68 13.58 21.03
C SER A 542 -39.53 14.21 19.92
N ALA A 543 -39.00 14.33 18.69
CA ALA A 543 -39.68 15.03 17.59
C ALA A 543 -39.85 14.22 16.30
N ARG A 544 -39.26 13.02 16.18
CA ARG A 544 -39.36 12.21 14.95
C ARG A 544 -40.43 11.14 15.04
N PRO A 545 -41.19 10.89 13.95
CA PRO A 545 -42.20 9.83 13.94
C PRO A 545 -41.58 8.45 14.20
N ALA A 546 -42.23 7.64 15.02
CA ALA A 546 -41.73 6.31 15.45
C ALA A 546 -41.63 5.28 14.31
N ASN A 547 -42.14 5.60 13.12
CA ASN A 547 -42.08 4.76 11.92
C ASN A 547 -40.87 5.05 11.03
N TRP A 548 -40.04 6.04 11.34
CA TRP A 548 -38.84 6.30 10.55
C TRP A 548 -37.74 5.29 10.87
N ILE A 549 -37.06 4.82 9.83
CA ILE A 549 -35.95 3.86 9.92
C ILE A 549 -34.64 4.63 9.90
N ALA A 550 -33.82 4.41 10.92
CA ALA A 550 -32.45 4.92 10.93
C ALA A 550 -31.55 4.01 10.12
N VAL A 551 -30.89 4.56 9.10
CA VAL A 551 -29.82 3.91 8.35
C VAL A 551 -28.51 4.35 8.96
N THR A 552 -27.69 3.39 9.39
CA THR A 552 -26.42 3.65 10.07
C THR A 552 -25.24 3.10 9.27
N SER A 553 -24.05 3.70 9.48
CA SER A 553 -22.84 3.21 8.84
C SER A 553 -22.49 1.80 9.30
N PRO A 554 -22.29 0.85 8.37
CA PRO A 554 -21.89 -0.50 8.70
C PRO A 554 -20.40 -0.64 9.06
N MET A 555 -19.63 0.44 8.93
CA MET A 555 -18.18 0.46 9.16
C MET A 555 -17.65 1.88 9.41
N VAL A 556 -16.41 1.96 9.89
CA VAL A 556 -15.66 3.23 9.96
C VAL A 556 -15.10 3.55 8.58
N GLY A 557 -15.19 4.80 8.18
CA GLY A 557 -14.68 5.25 6.89
C GLY A 557 -14.99 6.71 6.64
N THR A 558 -15.00 7.09 5.37
CA THR A 558 -15.43 8.42 4.92
C THR A 558 -16.73 8.28 4.15
N TYR A 559 -17.72 9.07 4.51
CA TYR A 559 -19.02 9.13 3.83
C TYR A 559 -18.92 9.93 2.54
N TYR A 560 -19.46 9.38 1.44
CA TYR A 560 -19.62 10.09 0.18
C TYR A 560 -21.08 9.99 -0.28
N SER A 561 -21.67 11.16 -0.54
CA SER A 561 -23.05 11.28 -1.01
C SER A 561 -23.24 10.92 -2.49
N ALA A 562 -22.14 10.89 -3.27
CA ALA A 562 -22.13 10.64 -4.71
C ALA A 562 -21.05 9.61 -5.07
N PRO A 563 -21.15 8.94 -6.25
CA PRO A 563 -20.14 7.99 -6.71
C PRO A 563 -18.82 8.64 -7.12
N SER A 564 -18.86 9.92 -7.48
CA SER A 564 -17.68 10.76 -7.74
C SER A 564 -17.99 12.22 -7.38
N PRO A 565 -16.97 13.09 -7.20
CA PRO A 565 -17.17 14.46 -6.74
C PRO A 565 -18.08 15.34 -7.64
N ASP A 566 -18.21 15.02 -8.93
CA ASP A 566 -19.05 15.77 -9.88
C ASP A 566 -20.32 15.01 -10.27
N ALA A 567 -20.52 13.81 -9.75
CA ALA A 567 -21.76 13.08 -9.96
C ALA A 567 -22.85 13.65 -9.05
N PRO A 568 -24.12 13.57 -9.47
CA PRO A 568 -25.23 13.89 -8.60
C PRO A 568 -25.24 12.95 -7.38
N ASP A 569 -25.71 13.47 -6.25
CA ASP A 569 -25.91 12.67 -5.05
C ASP A 569 -26.78 11.46 -5.36
N PHE A 570 -26.50 10.32 -4.73
CA PHE A 570 -27.29 9.10 -4.87
C PHE A 570 -28.75 9.32 -4.51
N VAL A 571 -29.00 10.14 -3.49
CA VAL A 571 -30.34 10.50 -3.03
C VAL A 571 -30.35 11.88 -2.41
N SER A 572 -31.49 12.56 -2.53
CA SER A 572 -31.80 13.84 -1.89
C SER A 572 -33.00 13.69 -0.94
N ILE A 573 -33.16 14.65 -0.03
CA ILE A 573 -34.31 14.67 0.88
C ILE A 573 -35.60 14.78 0.05
N GLY A 574 -36.52 13.86 0.24
CA GLY A 574 -37.78 13.75 -0.46
C GLY A 574 -37.81 12.69 -1.56
N ASP A 575 -36.67 12.12 -1.93
CA ASP A 575 -36.60 11.06 -2.95
C ASP A 575 -37.23 9.77 -2.45
N GLU A 576 -37.94 9.08 -3.34
CA GLU A 576 -38.41 7.71 -3.15
C GLU A 576 -37.29 6.73 -3.53
N VAL A 577 -36.95 5.81 -2.64
CA VAL A 577 -35.94 4.78 -2.85
C VAL A 577 -36.56 3.40 -2.80
N VAL A 578 -36.05 2.50 -3.63
CA VAL A 578 -36.47 1.09 -3.67
C VAL A 578 -35.45 0.19 -2.94
N ALA A 579 -35.88 -0.99 -2.53
CA ALA A 579 -34.98 -1.97 -1.92
C ALA A 579 -33.79 -2.26 -2.86
N GLY A 580 -32.56 -2.18 -2.30
CA GLY A 580 -31.32 -2.37 -3.05
C GLY A 580 -30.76 -1.12 -3.72
N GLN A 581 -31.46 0.01 -3.74
CA GLN A 581 -30.95 1.28 -4.25
C GLN A 581 -29.86 1.84 -3.34
N SER A 582 -28.74 2.30 -3.94
CA SER A 582 -27.63 2.91 -3.21
C SER A 582 -28.03 4.28 -2.66
N LEU A 583 -27.74 4.49 -1.39
CA LEU A 583 -27.99 5.75 -0.66
C LEU A 583 -26.73 6.60 -0.53
N CYS A 584 -25.59 5.97 -0.34
CA CYS A 584 -24.28 6.60 -0.22
C CYS A 584 -23.17 5.57 -0.37
N ILE A 585 -21.93 6.05 -0.36
CA ILE A 585 -20.72 5.23 -0.29
C ILE A 585 -19.99 5.52 1.03
N ILE A 586 -19.47 4.47 1.66
CA ILE A 586 -18.49 4.58 2.75
C ILE A 586 -17.15 4.04 2.25
N GLU A 587 -16.15 4.91 2.08
CA GLU A 587 -14.79 4.48 1.77
C GLU A 587 -14.12 3.99 3.05
N ALA A 588 -13.79 2.70 3.07
CA ALA A 588 -13.05 2.06 4.15
C ALA A 588 -11.98 1.15 3.57
N MET A 589 -10.74 1.21 4.07
CA MET A 589 -9.60 0.40 3.59
C MET A 589 -9.34 0.52 2.08
N LYS A 590 -9.61 1.68 1.47
CA LYS A 590 -9.52 1.92 0.01
C LYS A 590 -10.57 1.16 -0.81
N LEU A 591 -11.62 0.67 -0.17
CA LEU A 591 -12.77 0.02 -0.79
C LEU A 591 -13.98 0.94 -0.67
N MET A 592 -14.74 1.05 -1.76
CA MET A 592 -15.95 1.87 -1.86
C MET A 592 -17.18 1.02 -1.51
N ASN A 593 -17.69 1.14 -0.30
CA ASN A 593 -18.78 0.31 0.17
C ASN A 593 -20.12 1.06 0.04
N GLU A 594 -20.99 0.57 -0.82
CA GLU A 594 -22.34 1.14 -0.98
C GLU A 594 -23.25 0.77 0.19
N VAL A 595 -23.90 1.78 0.77
CA VAL A 595 -24.99 1.60 1.73
C VAL A 595 -26.30 1.68 0.95
N LYS A 596 -27.13 0.64 1.05
CA LYS A 596 -28.35 0.48 0.25
C LYS A 596 -29.61 0.54 1.11
N ALA A 597 -30.71 1.01 0.51
CA ALA A 597 -32.02 0.93 1.12
C ALA A 597 -32.47 -0.53 1.27
N GLU A 598 -32.98 -0.90 2.44
CA GLU A 598 -33.47 -2.28 2.70
C GLU A 598 -34.88 -2.51 2.17
N GLN A 599 -35.67 -1.44 2.01
CA GLN A 599 -37.03 -1.50 1.55
C GLN A 599 -37.46 -0.18 0.87
N MET A 600 -38.60 -0.18 0.20
CA MET A 600 -39.17 1.02 -0.42
C MET A 600 -39.49 2.06 0.65
N SER A 601 -38.90 3.26 0.53
CA SER A 601 -38.98 4.32 1.53
C SER A 601 -38.81 5.70 0.89
N VAL A 602 -39.12 6.76 1.65
CA VAL A 602 -38.83 8.15 1.29
C VAL A 602 -37.68 8.65 2.16
N VAL A 603 -36.67 9.25 1.56
CA VAL A 603 -35.55 9.90 2.30
C VAL A 603 -36.08 11.13 3.02
N ARG A 604 -36.04 11.13 4.33
CA ARG A 604 -36.53 12.24 5.16
C ARG A 604 -35.43 13.13 5.71
N GLU A 605 -34.27 12.56 5.97
CA GLU A 605 -33.12 13.31 6.48
C GLU A 605 -31.83 12.68 5.99
N VAL A 606 -30.86 13.52 5.57
CA VAL A 606 -29.46 13.18 5.33
C VAL A 606 -28.67 13.78 6.49
N CYS A 607 -28.01 12.93 7.29
CA CYS A 607 -27.44 13.33 8.58
C CYS A 607 -25.99 13.77 8.52
N LEU A 608 -25.32 13.65 7.35
CA LEU A 608 -23.90 13.88 7.16
C LEU A 608 -23.61 14.73 5.92
N GLU A 609 -22.49 15.44 5.95
CA GLU A 609 -21.95 16.15 4.80
C GLU A 609 -20.99 15.25 4.00
N ASN A 610 -20.84 15.51 2.69
CA ASN A 610 -19.92 14.79 1.82
C ASN A 610 -18.47 14.87 2.35
N ALA A 611 -17.72 13.76 2.24
CA ALA A 611 -16.37 13.59 2.76
C ALA A 611 -16.24 13.65 4.30
N GLN A 612 -17.33 13.49 5.04
CA GLN A 612 -17.31 13.44 6.50
C GLN A 612 -16.85 12.07 7.02
N PRO A 613 -15.96 11.99 8.03
CA PRO A 613 -15.60 10.74 8.66
C PRO A 613 -16.80 10.16 9.43
N VAL A 614 -16.97 8.84 9.37
CA VAL A 614 -18.03 8.08 10.04
C VAL A 614 -17.46 6.91 10.85
N GLU A 615 -18.11 6.63 11.96
CA GLU A 615 -17.87 5.46 12.79
C GLU A 615 -18.92 4.36 12.52
N TYR A 616 -18.63 3.12 12.94
CA TYR A 616 -19.65 2.06 12.94
C TYR A 616 -20.86 2.50 13.76
N GLY A 617 -22.05 2.40 13.17
CA GLY A 617 -23.28 2.83 13.79
C GLY A 617 -23.56 4.33 13.70
N SER A 618 -22.68 5.15 13.10
CA SER A 618 -22.97 6.57 12.81
C SER A 618 -24.23 6.66 11.97
N LEU A 619 -25.12 7.58 12.35
CA LEU A 619 -26.37 7.78 11.66
C LEU A 619 -26.11 8.47 10.31
N LEU A 620 -26.61 7.86 9.22
CA LEU A 620 -26.44 8.35 7.85
C LEU A 620 -27.72 9.00 7.32
N PHE A 621 -28.86 8.30 7.45
CA PHE A 621 -30.16 8.73 6.93
C PHE A 621 -31.30 8.38 7.88
N TYR A 622 -32.39 9.11 7.77
CA TYR A 622 -33.71 8.66 8.21
C TYR A 622 -34.61 8.42 6.98
N LEU A 623 -35.18 7.22 6.91
CA LEU A 623 -36.08 6.80 5.84
C LEU A 623 -37.47 6.55 6.41
N GLU A 624 -38.50 7.04 5.72
CA GLU A 624 -39.89 6.72 6.04
C GLU A 624 -40.38 5.60 5.13
N PRO A 625 -40.76 4.42 5.66
CA PRO A 625 -41.28 3.33 4.87
C PRO A 625 -42.56 3.71 4.11
N ILE A 626 -42.60 3.35 2.84
CA ILE A 626 -43.84 3.43 2.06
C ILE A 626 -44.61 2.13 2.33
N THR A 627 -45.64 2.22 3.18
CA THR A 627 -46.57 1.10 3.38
C THR A 627 -47.53 1.05 2.20
N SER A 628 -47.48 -0.03 1.41
CA SER A 628 -48.43 -0.34 0.34
C SER A 628 -49.83 -0.60 0.85
#